data_8f9fbdd8b0297d6ad239fd1ef84d0b8f
#
_entry.id   8f9fbdd8b0297d6ad239fd1ef84d0b8f
#
_cell.length_a   1.000
_cell.length_b   1.000
_cell.length_c   1.000
_cell.angle_alpha   90.00
_cell.angle_beta   90.00
_cell.angle_gamma   90.00
#
_symmetry.space_group_name_H-M   'P 1'
#
loop_
_entity.id
_entity.type
_entity.pdbx_description
1 polymer ?
#
loop_
_entity_poly.entity_id
_entity_poly.type
_entity_poly.pdbx_seq_one_letter_code
_entity_poly.pdbx_strand_id
1 'polypeptide(L)'
;AEIVSNVTPIDKLERFKALVLSGGAPRIETESEALGLTSEYIDSNKWPILGICVGHQYMANHFGGKAGPAEIPEFGSSLLTLIDEGWILAGFPKEFNVWESHNDEVHEMPNGFKLLASSDACQVQVIQHETLPYAGVQYHPEVEHTEFGSELFQNFLNKALEWNEE
;
A
#
# COMPACT_ATOMS: atom_id res chain seq x y z
N ALA A 1 -14.17 -1.95 10.95
CA ALA A 1 -13.24 -0.89 10.49
C ALA A 1 -13.84 0.49 10.79
N GLU A 2 -12.99 1.47 10.93
CA GLU A 2 -13.37 2.86 11.21
C GLU A 2 -12.49 3.78 10.37
N ILE A 3 -13.09 4.83 9.81
CA ILE A 3 -12.36 5.85 9.06
C ILE A 3 -11.99 6.97 10.04
N VAL A 4 -10.71 7.28 10.11
CA VAL A 4 -10.18 8.35 10.96
C VAL A 4 -9.38 9.35 10.14
N SER A 5 -9.29 10.58 10.62
CA SER A 5 -8.47 11.60 9.98
C SER A 5 -6.98 11.29 10.14
N ASN A 6 -6.18 11.60 9.12
CA ASN A 6 -4.72 11.45 9.15
C ASN A 6 -4.01 12.45 10.08
N VAL A 7 -4.75 13.32 10.75
CA VAL A 7 -4.23 14.19 11.82
C VAL A 7 -4.66 13.72 13.20
N THR A 8 -5.21 12.52 13.32
CA THR A 8 -5.60 11.93 14.60
C THR A 8 -4.35 11.61 15.43
N PRO A 9 -4.24 12.11 16.68
CA PRO A 9 -3.09 11.80 17.53
C PRO A 9 -2.93 10.29 17.78
N ILE A 10 -1.68 9.84 17.89
CA ILE A 10 -1.32 8.42 18.05
C ILE A 10 -2.07 7.76 19.21
N ASP A 11 -2.17 8.43 20.36
CA ASP A 11 -2.85 7.91 21.54
C ASP A 11 -4.32 7.55 21.30
N LYS A 12 -4.98 8.22 20.34
CA LYS A 12 -6.36 7.92 19.95
C LYS A 12 -6.47 6.71 19.03
N LEU A 13 -5.36 6.28 18.45
CA LEU A 13 -5.32 5.12 17.54
C LEU A 13 -4.94 3.82 18.25
N GLU A 14 -4.51 3.85 19.51
CA GLU A 14 -4.00 2.67 20.22
C GLU A 14 -5.00 1.52 20.36
N ARG A 15 -6.29 1.80 20.22
CA ARG A 15 -7.35 0.76 20.22
C ARG A 15 -7.39 -0.07 18.94
N PHE A 16 -6.78 0.39 17.85
CA PHE A 16 -6.76 -0.33 16.59
C PHE A 16 -5.58 -1.31 16.52
N LYS A 17 -5.75 -2.38 15.75
CA LYS A 17 -4.75 -3.45 15.60
C LYS A 17 -3.98 -3.38 14.29
N ALA A 18 -4.43 -2.57 13.35
CA ALA A 18 -3.80 -2.35 12.05
C ALA A 18 -4.29 -1.03 11.46
N LEU A 19 -3.51 -0.46 10.54
CA LEU A 19 -3.86 0.76 9.83
C LEU A 19 -3.85 0.52 8.32
N VAL A 20 -4.80 1.13 7.63
CA VAL A 20 -4.80 1.23 6.17
C VAL A 20 -4.62 2.70 5.80
N LEU A 21 -3.57 3.00 5.06
CA LEU A 21 -3.35 4.32 4.49
C LEU A 21 -4.09 4.35 3.16
N SER A 22 -5.29 4.94 3.15
CA SER A 22 -6.15 4.88 1.97
C SER A 22 -5.63 5.73 0.82
N GLY A 23 -6.13 5.44 -0.38
CA GLY A 23 -5.90 6.28 -1.54
C GLY A 23 -6.55 7.65 -1.39
N GLY A 24 -6.17 8.58 -2.24
CA GLY A 24 -6.71 9.93 -2.21
C GLY A 24 -6.27 10.75 -3.41
N ALA A 25 -6.73 12.01 -3.46
CA ALA A 25 -6.42 12.93 -4.53
C ALA A 25 -5.04 13.62 -4.43
N PRO A 26 -4.38 13.73 -3.24
CA PRO A 26 -3.11 14.45 -3.17
C PRO A 26 -2.03 13.88 -4.09
N ARG A 27 -1.29 14.79 -4.74
CA ARG A 27 -0.09 14.42 -5.51
C ARG A 27 1.08 14.25 -4.55
N ILE A 28 1.70 13.08 -4.59
CA ILE A 28 2.75 12.72 -3.62
C ILE A 28 3.96 13.66 -3.67
N GLU A 29 4.29 14.18 -4.84
CA GLU A 29 5.44 15.06 -5.03
C GLU A 29 5.24 16.47 -4.46
N THR A 30 4.03 17.01 -4.58
CA THR A 30 3.73 18.42 -4.28
C THR A 30 2.80 18.63 -3.10
N GLU A 31 2.07 17.61 -2.67
CA GLU A 31 1.01 17.69 -1.67
C GLU A 31 1.18 16.70 -0.51
N SER A 32 2.42 16.25 -0.26
CA SER A 32 2.71 15.28 0.81
C SER A 32 2.32 15.78 2.21
N GLU A 33 2.27 17.09 2.42
CA GLU A 33 1.81 17.69 3.68
C GLU A 33 0.34 17.36 3.97
N ALA A 34 -0.47 17.11 2.93
CA ALA A 34 -1.86 16.69 3.09
C ALA A 34 -2.01 15.31 3.75
N LEU A 35 -0.92 14.56 3.92
CA LEU A 35 -0.91 13.25 4.55
C LEU A 35 -0.73 13.30 6.08
N GLY A 36 -0.67 14.51 6.65
CA GLY A 36 -0.75 14.76 8.10
C GLY A 36 0.30 14.00 8.91
N LEU A 37 -0.16 13.23 9.90
CA LEU A 37 0.68 12.49 10.84
C LEU A 37 1.09 11.09 10.35
N THR A 38 0.90 10.77 9.08
CA THR A 38 1.18 9.43 8.52
C THR A 38 2.61 8.97 8.81
N SER A 39 3.60 9.86 8.68
CA SER A 39 5.00 9.59 9.01
C SER A 39 5.16 9.11 10.46
N GLU A 40 4.49 9.76 11.39
CA GLU A 40 4.54 9.42 12.81
C GLU A 40 3.92 8.04 13.08
N TYR A 41 2.83 7.71 12.38
CA TYR A 41 2.19 6.39 12.51
C TYR A 41 3.15 5.28 12.07
N ILE A 42 3.84 5.47 10.96
CA ILE A 42 4.82 4.50 10.45
C ILE A 42 5.99 4.37 11.44
N ASP A 43 6.57 5.48 11.86
CA ASP A 43 7.75 5.50 12.75
C ASP A 43 7.47 4.92 14.14
N SER A 44 6.21 4.91 14.56
CA SER A 44 5.83 4.38 15.86
C SER A 44 6.04 2.86 15.97
N ASN A 45 6.05 2.13 14.86
CA ASN A 45 6.12 0.67 14.80
C ASN A 45 5.03 -0.05 15.61
N LYS A 46 3.90 0.61 15.83
CA LYS A 46 2.80 0.07 16.64
C LYS A 46 1.84 -0.82 15.85
N TRP A 47 1.75 -0.64 14.56
CA TRP A 47 0.73 -1.29 13.74
C TRP A 47 1.28 -1.93 12.47
N PRO A 48 0.73 -3.08 12.05
CA PRO A 48 0.76 -3.47 10.64
C PRO A 48 0.09 -2.40 9.78
N ILE A 49 0.67 -2.11 8.61
CA ILE A 49 0.23 -1.03 7.73
C ILE A 49 0.10 -1.53 6.30
N LEU A 50 -1.06 -1.26 5.69
CA LEU A 50 -1.30 -1.44 4.25
C LEU A 50 -1.46 -0.05 3.61
N GLY A 51 -0.61 0.29 2.65
CA GLY A 51 -0.74 1.51 1.85
C GLY A 51 -1.47 1.22 0.54
N ILE A 52 -2.44 2.06 0.19
CA ILE A 52 -3.22 1.96 -1.05
C ILE A 52 -3.04 3.24 -1.84
N CYS A 53 -2.62 3.12 -3.11
CA CYS A 53 -2.42 4.23 -4.04
C CYS A 53 -1.49 5.30 -3.44
N VAL A 54 -2.00 6.47 -3.05
CA VAL A 54 -1.18 7.52 -2.43
C VAL A 54 -0.52 7.05 -1.12
N GLY A 55 -1.19 6.20 -0.37
CA GLY A 55 -0.62 5.59 0.85
C GLY A 55 0.59 4.70 0.56
N HIS A 56 0.52 3.94 -0.53
CA HIS A 56 1.64 3.14 -1.04
C HIS A 56 2.81 4.02 -1.48
N GLN A 57 2.54 5.08 -2.24
CA GLN A 57 3.55 6.04 -2.70
C GLN A 57 4.21 6.76 -1.54
N TYR A 58 3.43 7.18 -0.55
CA TYR A 58 3.94 7.81 0.66
C TYR A 58 4.87 6.88 1.44
N MET A 59 4.46 5.63 1.62
CA MET A 59 5.28 4.61 2.29
C MET A 59 6.62 4.42 1.56
N ALA A 60 6.61 4.37 0.23
CA ALA A 60 7.83 4.25 -0.57
C ALA A 60 8.78 5.44 -0.32
N ASN A 61 8.27 6.67 -0.35
CA ASN A 61 9.07 7.86 -0.05
C ASN A 61 9.61 7.84 1.39
N HIS A 62 8.79 7.42 2.33
CA HIS A 62 9.18 7.37 3.76
C HIS A 62 10.39 6.46 4.00
N PHE A 63 10.49 5.37 3.27
CA PHE A 63 11.60 4.39 3.39
C PHE A 63 12.72 4.60 2.35
N GLY A 64 12.84 5.80 1.81
CA GLY A 64 13.96 6.18 0.95
C GLY A 64 13.82 5.85 -0.53
N GLY A 65 12.65 5.38 -0.95
CA GLY A 65 12.30 5.26 -2.36
C GLY A 65 11.91 6.60 -2.96
N LYS A 66 11.42 6.57 -4.19
CA LYS A 66 10.92 7.77 -4.88
C LYS A 66 9.61 7.49 -5.60
N ALA A 67 8.61 8.32 -5.31
CA ALA A 67 7.34 8.36 -6.02
C ALA A 67 7.16 9.74 -6.66
N GLY A 68 6.58 9.78 -7.83
CA GLY A 68 6.34 10.99 -8.59
C GLY A 68 5.53 10.70 -9.84
N PRO A 69 5.44 11.66 -10.78
CA PRO A 69 4.62 11.51 -11.98
C PRO A 69 4.89 10.22 -12.75
N ALA A 70 3.85 9.47 -13.09
CA ALA A 70 3.95 8.27 -13.87
C ALA A 70 4.30 8.59 -15.32
N GLU A 71 5.13 7.75 -15.94
CA GLU A 71 5.40 7.85 -17.37
C GLU A 71 4.12 7.55 -18.16
N ILE A 72 3.38 6.54 -17.72
CA ILE A 72 2.09 6.16 -18.29
C ILE A 72 1.07 6.08 -17.16
N PRO A 73 0.25 7.13 -16.93
CA PRO A 73 -0.84 7.05 -15.95
C PRO A 73 -1.82 5.94 -16.29
N GLU A 74 -2.30 5.24 -15.28
CA GLU A 74 -3.25 4.14 -15.46
C GLU A 74 -4.62 4.50 -14.90
N PHE A 75 -5.66 4.33 -15.74
CA PHE A 75 -7.06 4.50 -15.37
C PHE A 75 -7.86 3.36 -15.97
N GLY A 76 -8.49 2.54 -15.13
CA GLY A 76 -9.25 1.38 -15.55
C GLY A 76 -8.59 0.06 -15.18
N SER A 77 -8.94 -0.98 -15.92
CA SER A 77 -8.42 -2.34 -15.67
C SER A 77 -6.99 -2.50 -16.15
N SER A 78 -6.16 -3.11 -15.32
CA SER A 78 -4.76 -3.43 -15.63
C SER A 78 -4.44 -4.86 -15.21
N LEU A 79 -3.67 -5.58 -16.03
CA LEU A 79 -3.21 -6.93 -15.71
C LEU A 79 -1.90 -6.86 -14.96
N LEU A 80 -1.87 -7.43 -13.74
CA LEU A 80 -0.67 -7.58 -12.96
C LEU A 80 -0.07 -8.97 -13.12
N THR A 81 1.26 -9.02 -13.15
CA THR A 81 2.03 -10.26 -13.12
C THR A 81 2.68 -10.43 -11.74
N LEU A 82 2.43 -11.57 -11.12
CA LEU A 82 3.04 -11.94 -9.84
C LEU A 82 4.51 -12.25 -10.03
N ILE A 83 5.37 -11.64 -9.19
CA ILE A 83 6.81 -11.90 -9.12
C ILE A 83 7.12 -12.79 -7.93
N ASP A 84 6.55 -12.45 -6.76
CA ASP A 84 6.67 -13.21 -5.51
C ASP A 84 5.36 -13.03 -4.74
N GLU A 85 4.89 -14.06 -4.07
CA GLU A 85 3.63 -13.93 -3.35
C GLU A 85 3.75 -13.22 -2.00
N GLY A 86 4.87 -13.39 -1.30
CA GLY A 86 5.01 -12.87 0.07
C GLY A 86 3.84 -13.30 0.95
N TRP A 87 3.58 -12.55 2.03
CA TRP A 87 2.36 -12.79 2.84
C TRP A 87 1.14 -12.03 2.29
N ILE A 88 1.33 -10.89 1.63
CA ILE A 88 0.20 -10.05 1.17
C ILE A 88 -0.50 -10.65 -0.07
N LEU A 89 0.22 -11.33 -0.94
CA LEU A 89 -0.31 -11.97 -2.14
C LEU A 89 -0.41 -13.51 -2.00
N ALA A 90 -0.42 -14.02 -0.78
CA ALA A 90 -0.54 -15.46 -0.52
C ALA A 90 -1.80 -16.04 -1.17
N GLY A 91 -1.63 -17.09 -1.99
CA GLY A 91 -2.72 -17.74 -2.70
C GLY A 91 -3.15 -17.09 -4.01
N PHE A 92 -2.51 -15.98 -4.41
CA PHE A 92 -2.84 -15.29 -5.66
C PHE A 92 -2.34 -16.08 -6.87
N PRO A 93 -3.07 -16.01 -8.01
CA PRO A 93 -2.59 -16.58 -9.27
C PRO A 93 -1.44 -15.75 -9.83
N LYS A 94 -0.77 -16.31 -10.85
CA LYS A 94 0.37 -15.65 -11.51
C LYS A 94 -0.01 -14.34 -12.20
N GLU A 95 -1.24 -14.23 -12.69
CA GLU A 95 -1.77 -13.04 -13.31
C GLU A 95 -3.17 -12.74 -12.75
N PHE A 96 -3.47 -11.47 -12.54
CA PHE A 96 -4.78 -11.02 -12.07
C PHE A 96 -5.07 -9.59 -12.49
N ASN A 97 -6.33 -9.27 -12.71
CA ASN A 97 -6.77 -7.93 -13.12
C ASN A 97 -7.13 -7.09 -11.91
N VAL A 98 -6.71 -5.84 -11.96
CA VAL A 98 -6.96 -4.87 -10.89
C VAL A 98 -7.48 -3.56 -11.49
N TRP A 99 -8.09 -2.73 -10.66
CA TRP A 99 -8.55 -1.40 -11.05
C TRP A 99 -7.53 -0.35 -10.64
N GLU A 100 -7.08 0.43 -11.63
CA GLU A 100 -6.11 1.49 -11.45
C GLU A 100 -6.75 2.86 -11.57
N SER A 101 -6.28 3.80 -10.78
CA SER A 101 -6.62 5.23 -10.90
C SER A 101 -5.49 6.03 -10.27
N HIS A 102 -4.41 6.29 -11.05
CA HIS A 102 -3.26 7.03 -10.54
C HIS A 102 -2.52 7.81 -11.62
N ASN A 103 -2.03 9.00 -11.25
CA ASN A 103 -1.16 9.85 -12.05
C ASN A 103 0.31 9.73 -11.63
N ASP A 104 0.56 9.33 -10.39
CA ASP A 104 1.88 9.15 -9.83
C ASP A 104 2.17 7.66 -9.62
N GLU A 105 3.45 7.30 -9.58
CA GLU A 105 3.92 5.94 -9.35
C GLU A 105 5.22 5.94 -8.54
N VAL A 106 5.58 4.79 -7.98
CA VAL A 106 6.89 4.59 -7.36
C VAL A 106 7.90 4.28 -8.45
N HIS A 107 8.94 5.13 -8.58
CA HIS A 107 10.01 4.99 -9.56
C HIS A 107 11.22 4.24 -9.01
N GLU A 108 11.50 4.42 -7.71
CA GLU A 108 12.62 3.74 -7.05
C GLU A 108 12.09 2.99 -5.83
N MET A 109 12.47 1.72 -5.72
CA MET A 109 12.06 0.86 -4.62
C MET A 109 12.54 1.42 -3.27
N PRO A 110 11.69 1.41 -2.24
CA PRO A 110 12.10 1.78 -0.90
C PRO A 110 13.04 0.74 -0.28
N ASN A 111 13.87 1.18 0.66
CA ASN A 111 14.80 0.32 1.39
C ASN A 111 14.03 -0.70 2.25
N GLY A 112 14.50 -1.94 2.23
CA GLY A 112 13.93 -3.02 3.03
C GLY A 112 12.65 -3.64 2.47
N PHE A 113 12.21 -3.23 1.28
CA PHE A 113 11.04 -3.78 0.60
C PHE A 113 11.44 -4.64 -0.59
N LYS A 114 10.62 -5.62 -0.89
CA LYS A 114 10.72 -6.42 -2.12
C LYS A 114 9.52 -6.18 -3.02
N LEU A 115 9.75 -6.29 -4.32
CA LEU A 115 8.72 -6.15 -5.34
C LEU A 115 7.98 -7.48 -5.51
N LEU A 116 6.65 -7.45 -5.40
CA LEU A 116 5.83 -8.66 -5.49
C LEU A 116 5.02 -8.77 -6.78
N ALA A 117 4.66 -7.66 -7.40
CA ALA A 117 3.91 -7.67 -8.66
C ALA A 117 4.14 -6.39 -9.47
N SER A 118 4.00 -6.51 -10.79
CA SER A 118 4.19 -5.44 -11.76
C SER A 118 3.11 -5.46 -12.83
N SER A 119 2.88 -4.30 -13.47
CA SER A 119 2.13 -4.21 -14.73
C SER A 119 3.03 -3.66 -15.83
N ASP A 120 2.58 -3.74 -17.09
CA ASP A 120 3.35 -3.22 -18.23
C ASP A 120 3.59 -1.71 -18.12
N ALA A 121 2.60 -0.96 -17.64
CA ALA A 121 2.69 0.49 -17.51
C ALA A 121 3.35 0.95 -16.21
N CYS A 122 3.35 0.12 -15.17
CA CYS A 122 3.86 0.47 -13.84
C CYS A 122 4.59 -0.71 -13.20
N GLN A 123 5.89 -0.56 -13.05
CA GLN A 123 6.74 -1.64 -12.54
C GLN A 123 6.47 -1.95 -11.06
N VAL A 124 6.22 -0.93 -10.24
CA VAL A 124 6.07 -1.09 -8.79
C VAL A 124 4.59 -1.07 -8.41
N GLN A 125 3.95 -2.21 -8.53
CA GLN A 125 2.52 -2.36 -8.25
C GLN A 125 2.25 -2.85 -6.82
N VAL A 126 3.01 -3.83 -6.34
CA VAL A 126 2.86 -4.38 -4.99
C VAL A 126 4.23 -4.55 -4.36
N ILE A 127 4.37 -3.99 -3.16
CA ILE A 127 5.61 -4.08 -2.37
C ILE A 127 5.28 -4.60 -0.97
N GLN A 128 6.27 -5.26 -0.36
CA GLN A 128 6.16 -5.78 1.00
C GLN A 128 7.49 -5.63 1.71
N HIS A 129 7.48 -5.13 2.94
CA HIS A 129 8.70 -5.04 3.75
C HIS A 129 9.19 -6.46 4.10
N GLU A 130 10.50 -6.66 4.07
CA GLU A 130 11.11 -7.97 4.27
C GLU A 130 10.95 -8.50 5.70
N THR A 131 10.85 -7.64 6.69
CA THR A 131 10.77 -8.02 8.11
C THR A 131 9.60 -7.38 8.87
N LEU A 132 9.21 -6.15 8.54
CA LEU A 132 8.12 -5.44 9.20
C LEU A 132 6.77 -5.73 8.52
N PRO A 133 5.65 -5.58 9.24
CA PRO A 133 4.32 -5.91 8.71
C PRO A 133 3.74 -4.78 7.84
N TYR A 134 4.50 -4.36 6.84
CA TYR A 134 4.13 -3.27 5.94
C TYR A 134 4.04 -3.78 4.51
N ALA A 135 2.97 -3.40 3.82
CA ALA A 135 2.78 -3.68 2.40
C ALA A 135 2.13 -2.48 1.72
N GLY A 136 2.37 -2.34 0.43
CA GLY A 136 1.77 -1.29 -0.39
C GLY A 136 1.28 -1.83 -1.72
N VAL A 137 0.15 -1.30 -2.19
CA VAL A 137 -0.43 -1.61 -3.50
C VAL A 137 -0.75 -0.31 -4.23
N GLN A 138 -0.38 -0.22 -5.51
CA GLN A 138 -0.67 0.94 -6.34
C GLN A 138 -2.13 1.00 -6.76
N TYR A 139 -2.74 -0.15 -6.96
CA TYR A 139 -4.13 -0.27 -7.40
C TYR A 139 -5.12 -0.12 -6.24
N HIS A 140 -6.41 -0.15 -6.57
CA HIS A 140 -7.51 -0.04 -5.62
C HIS A 140 -8.13 -1.42 -5.32
N PRO A 141 -7.73 -2.11 -4.24
CA PRO A 141 -8.26 -3.42 -3.90
C PRO A 141 -9.70 -3.36 -3.35
N GLU A 142 -10.14 -2.18 -2.93
CA GLU A 142 -11.46 -1.95 -2.33
C GLU A 142 -12.59 -1.85 -3.34
N VAL A 143 -12.28 -1.70 -4.63
CA VAL A 143 -13.30 -1.55 -5.67
C VAL A 143 -13.69 -2.89 -6.28
N GLU A 144 -14.96 -3.00 -6.70
CA GLU A 144 -15.56 -4.21 -7.23
C GLU A 144 -14.82 -4.78 -8.47
N HIS A 145 -14.24 -3.91 -9.29
CA HIS A 145 -13.54 -4.30 -10.51
C HIS A 145 -12.17 -4.95 -10.30
N THR A 146 -11.65 -4.92 -9.08
CA THR A 146 -10.39 -5.58 -8.74
C THR A 146 -10.64 -7.03 -8.37
N GLU A 147 -9.92 -7.94 -9.04
CA GLU A 147 -9.91 -9.35 -8.66
C GLU A 147 -9.12 -9.55 -7.36
N PHE A 148 -9.56 -10.48 -6.54
CA PHE A 148 -8.89 -10.87 -5.28
C PHE A 148 -8.70 -9.73 -4.25
N GLY A 149 -9.54 -8.69 -4.31
CA GLY A 149 -9.49 -7.61 -3.32
C GLY A 149 -9.77 -8.09 -1.90
N SER A 150 -10.80 -8.93 -1.73
CA SER A 150 -11.14 -9.51 -0.41
C SER A 150 -10.02 -10.38 0.13
N GLU A 151 -9.39 -11.18 -0.72
CA GLU A 151 -8.25 -12.05 -0.37
C GLU A 151 -7.04 -11.23 0.06
N LEU A 152 -6.78 -10.08 -0.59
CA LEU A 152 -5.72 -9.16 -0.19
C LEU A 152 -5.94 -8.65 1.23
N PHE A 153 -7.14 -8.16 1.52
CA PHE A 153 -7.48 -7.68 2.86
C PHE A 153 -7.43 -8.80 3.89
N GLN A 154 -7.87 -10.01 3.54
CA GLN A 154 -7.77 -11.15 4.44
C GLN A 154 -6.32 -11.50 4.78
N ASN A 155 -5.43 -11.49 3.78
CA ASN A 155 -4.01 -11.71 3.99
C ASN A 155 -3.42 -10.64 4.92
N PHE A 156 -3.80 -9.39 4.73
CA PHE A 156 -3.37 -8.30 5.61
C PHE A 156 -3.88 -8.50 7.05
N LEU A 157 -5.14 -8.84 7.23
CA LEU A 157 -5.72 -9.08 8.55
C LEU A 157 -5.07 -10.27 9.25
N ASN A 158 -4.75 -11.33 8.51
CA ASN A 158 -4.03 -12.49 9.06
C ASN A 158 -2.65 -12.07 9.58
N LYS A 159 -1.94 -11.23 8.82
CA LYS A 159 -0.64 -10.70 9.25
C LYS A 159 -0.77 -9.80 10.48
N ALA A 160 -1.82 -8.99 10.53
CA ALA A 160 -2.11 -8.12 11.66
C ALA A 160 -2.38 -8.92 12.94
N LEU A 161 -3.14 -10.01 12.85
CA LEU A 161 -3.41 -10.90 13.98
C LEU A 161 -2.10 -11.56 14.48
N GLU A 162 -1.30 -12.09 13.56
CA GLU A 162 0.00 -12.69 13.88
C GLU A 162 0.92 -11.70 14.60
N TRP A 163 1.03 -10.48 14.10
CA TRP A 163 1.83 -9.41 14.69
C TRP A 163 1.38 -9.05 16.12
N ASN A 164 0.07 -8.97 16.35
CA ASN A 164 -0.47 -8.59 17.66
C ASN A 164 -0.40 -9.69 18.71
N GLU A 165 -0.12 -10.94 18.31
CA GLU A 165 0.09 -12.06 19.21
C GLU A 165 1.54 -12.14 19.74
N GLU A 166 2.47 -11.47 19.06
CA GLU A 166 3.86 -11.36 19.47
C GLU A 166 4.03 -10.25 20.55
#